data_4ac2460982b3274aa540860a7afda303
#
_entry.id   4ac2460982b3274aa540860a7afda303
#
_cell.length_a   1.000
_cell.length_b   1.000
_cell.length_c   1.000
_cell.angle_alpha   90.00
_cell.angle_beta   90.00
_cell.angle_gamma   90.00
#
_symmetry.space_group_name_H-M   'P 1'
#
loop_
_entity.id
_entity.type
_entity.pdbx_description
1 polymer ?
#
loop_
_entity_poly.entity_id
_entity_poly.type
_entity_poly.pdbx_seq_one_letter_code
_entity_poly.pdbx_strand_id
1 'polypeptide(L)' 'MIVKTIENLENKIELQIKSLETRIEKMQEMVNEDLEEIKESINNEQINN' A
#
# COMPACT_ATOMS: atom_id res chain seq x y z
N MET A 1 11.49 19.51 28.73
CA MET A 1 11.84 18.31 29.43
C MET A 1 11.96 17.14 28.49
N ILE A 2 12.85 16.26 28.78
CA ILE A 2 13.26 15.21 27.87
C ILE A 2 12.12 14.23 27.58
N VAL A 3 11.33 13.92 28.61
CA VAL A 3 10.25 12.94 28.46
C VAL A 3 9.18 13.42 27.49
N LYS A 4 8.82 14.69 27.56
CA LYS A 4 7.80 15.23 26.65
C LYS A 4 8.28 15.27 25.21
N THR A 5 9.55 15.51 25.01
CA THR A 5 10.13 15.50 23.67
C THR A 5 10.09 14.10 23.07
N ILE A 6 10.38 13.11 23.89
CA ILE A 6 10.34 11.71 23.45
C ILE A 6 8.93 11.29 23.12
N GLU A 7 7.95 11.68 23.93
CA GLU A 7 6.55 11.39 23.66
C GLU A 7 6.08 12.01 22.35
N ASN A 8 6.49 13.25 22.10
CA ASN A 8 6.13 13.92 20.85
C ASN A 8 6.77 13.24 19.65
N LEU A 9 7.97 12.77 19.78
CA LEU A 9 8.65 12.04 18.73
C LEU A 9 7.97 10.69 18.47
N GLU A 10 7.58 10.02 19.53
CA GLU A 10 6.88 8.74 19.39
C GLU A 10 5.56 8.92 18.65
N ASN A 11 4.81 9.96 19.00
CA ASN A 11 3.55 10.25 18.32
C ASN A 11 3.76 10.58 16.85
N LYS A 12 4.82 11.30 16.54
CA LYS A 12 5.14 11.63 15.16
C LYS A 12 5.49 10.39 14.36
N ILE A 13 6.25 9.52 14.97
CA ILE A 13 6.64 8.28 14.32
C ILE A 13 5.41 7.39 14.07
N GLU A 14 4.53 7.30 15.05
CA GLU A 14 3.30 6.53 14.90
C GLU A 14 2.45 7.04 13.74
N LEU A 15 2.34 8.35 13.62
CA LEU A 15 1.58 8.95 12.53
C LEU A 15 2.23 8.67 11.18
N GLN A 16 3.54 8.70 11.13
CA GLN A 16 4.27 8.39 9.90
C GLN A 16 4.09 6.93 9.49
N ILE A 17 4.12 6.05 10.48
CA ILE A 17 3.91 4.63 10.20
C ILE A 17 2.50 4.39 9.68
N LYS A 18 1.52 5.01 10.27
CA LYS A 18 0.14 4.88 9.82
C LYS A 18 -0.04 5.41 8.40
N SER A 19 0.61 6.51 8.09
CA SER A 19 0.55 7.07 6.75
C SER A 19 1.20 6.13 5.73
N LEU A 20 2.30 5.52 6.10
CA LEU A 20 2.97 4.55 5.25
C LEU A 20 2.11 3.30 5.05
N GLU A 21 1.47 2.85 6.11
CA GLU A 21 0.59 1.68 6.02
C GLU A 21 -0.55 1.92 5.04
N THR A 22 -1.14 3.12 5.07
CA THR A 22 -2.20 3.47 4.15
C THR A 22 -1.71 3.51 2.72
N ARG A 23 -0.50 4.00 2.51
CA ARG A 23 0.10 4.04 1.18
C ARG A 23 0.37 2.63 0.64
N ILE A 24 0.84 1.77 1.51
CA ILE A 24 1.12 0.39 1.12
C ILE A 24 -0.18 -0.32 0.76
N GLU A 25 -1.23 -0.11 1.53
CA GLU A 25 -2.53 -0.71 1.24
C GLU A 25 -3.07 -0.26 -0.11
N LYS A 26 -2.95 1.02 -0.40
CA LYS A 26 -3.40 1.55 -1.68
C LYS A 26 -2.58 0.99 -2.83
N MET A 27 -1.30 0.87 -2.64
CA MET A 27 -0.44 0.28 -3.65
C MET A 27 -0.79 -1.17 -3.92
N GLN A 28 -1.08 -1.90 -2.87
CA GLN A 28 -1.47 -3.30 -3.02
C GLN A 28 -2.78 -3.44 -3.79
N GLU A 29 -3.71 -2.53 -3.54
CA GLU A 29 -4.97 -2.53 -4.28
C GLU A 29 -4.73 -2.27 -5.76
N MET A 30 -3.88 -1.32 -6.07
CA MET A 30 -3.57 -1.00 -7.46
C MET A 30 -2.85 -2.16 -8.15
N VAL A 31 -1.92 -2.76 -7.46
CA VAL A 31 -1.20 -3.91 -8.02
C VAL A 31 -2.16 -5.07 -8.25
N ASN A 32 -3.08 -5.29 -7.34
CA ASN A 32 -4.06 -6.35 -7.49
C ASN A 32 -4.99 -6.11 -8.67
N GLU A 33 -5.40 -4.86 -8.87
CA GLU A 33 -6.23 -4.50 -10.03
C GLU A 33 -5.47 -4.71 -11.33
N ASP A 34 -4.22 -4.31 -11.36
CA ASP A 34 -3.38 -4.49 -12.55
C ASP A 34 -3.18 -5.98 -12.84
N LEU A 35 -2.99 -6.77 -11.80
CA LEU A 35 -2.81 -8.21 -11.96
C LEU A 35 -4.06 -8.86 -12.53
N GLU A 36 -5.22 -8.42 -12.10
CA GLU A 36 -6.48 -8.95 -12.62
C GLU A 36 -6.66 -8.58 -14.09
N GLU A 37 -6.29 -7.35 -14.46
CA GLU A 37 -6.36 -6.93 -15.85
C GLU A 37 -5.43 -7.74 -16.73
N ILE A 38 -4.24 -8.01 -16.25
CA ILE A 38 -3.28 -8.82 -16.99
C ILE A 38 -3.80 -10.25 -17.16
N LYS A 39 -4.39 -10.78 -16.11
CA LYS A 39 -4.95 -12.12 -16.13
C LYS A 39 -6.06 -12.21 -17.14
N GLU A 40 -6.93 -11.20 -17.21
CA GLU A 40 -8.02 -11.19 -18.18
C GLU A 40 -7.48 -11.10 -19.59
N SER A 41 -6.44 -10.29 -19.80
CA SER A 41 -5.83 -10.14 -21.12
C SER A 41 -5.21 -11.45 -21.59
N ILE A 42 -4.53 -12.14 -20.70
CA ILE A 42 -3.92 -13.42 -21.04
C ILE A 42 -4.99 -14.47 -21.35
N ASN A 43 -6.05 -14.48 -20.58
CA ASN A 43 -7.15 -15.42 -20.80
C ASN A 43 -7.82 -15.16 -22.15
N ASN A 44 -8.01 -13.90 -22.51
CA ASN A 44 -8.62 -13.56 -23.78
C ASN A 44 -7.73 -13.97 -24.97
N GLU A 45 -6.42 -13.81 -24.80
CA GLU A 45 -5.50 -14.22 -25.86
C GLU A 45 -5.47 -15.73 -26.02
N GLN A 46 -5.60 -16.45 -24.93
CA GLN A 46 -5.62 -17.91 -24.97
C GLN A 46 -6.87 -18.43 -25.63
N ILE A 47 -7.99 -17.76 -25.42
CA ILE A 47 -9.25 -18.19 -26.01
C ILE A 47 -9.27 -17.91 -27.51
N ASN A 48 -8.58 -16.89 -27.96
CA ASN A 48 -8.51 -16.52 -29.38
C ASN A 48 -7.59 -17.42 -30.19
N ASN A 49 -6.84 -18.23 -29.50
CA ASN A 49 -5.94 -19.17 -30.16
C ASN A 49 -6.56 -20.55 -30.26
#